data_5c9e74ccf382cea67b9b79c9007665cd
#
_entry.id   5c9e74ccf382cea67b9b79c9007665cd
#
_cell.length_a   1.000
_cell.length_b   1.000
_cell.length_c   1.000
_cell.angle_alpha   90.00
_cell.angle_beta   90.00
_cell.angle_gamma   90.00
#
_symmetry.space_group_name_H-M   'P 1'
#
loop_
_entity.id
_entity.type
_entity.pdbx_description
1 polymer ?
#
loop_
_entity_poly.entity_id
_entity_poly.type
_entity_poly.pdbx_seq_one_letter_code
_entity_poly.pdbx_strand_id
1 'polypeptide(L)'
;YWRAYSYFYFVMAWGEVPMVVKDEINYNMPLATVPEIYELIISDLKKAETMVPANYTKEPYARNGVNIAVSQGAVKATLAYVYMAMAGWPLNKGTEYYQLAAAKAKEVIDASKKGTYYYKLLPDYKQVYSMEYNKNNPEVLLGVYYNLGIDALTNAPLADFLADYAYGGGGWGDTNGEIKFWYDFPKGSRKDASYFPKIILKNETKLRDWWEDPNPEAPRVVVAP
;
A
#
# COMPACT_ATOMS: atom_id res chain seq x y z
N TYR A 1 10.19 9.92 10.75
CA TYR A 1 9.61 9.08 9.71
C TYR A 1 8.47 9.77 8.98
N TRP A 2 7.39 10.19 9.68
CA TRP A 2 6.18 10.69 9.02
C TRP A 2 6.44 11.96 8.19
N ARG A 3 7.31 12.85 8.66
CA ARG A 3 7.73 14.02 7.85
C ARG A 3 8.38 13.57 6.53
N ALA A 4 9.33 12.67 6.58
CA ALA A 4 9.97 12.12 5.38
C ALA A 4 8.98 11.44 4.44
N TYR A 5 8.07 10.65 5.00
CA TYR A 5 7.04 9.96 4.24
C TYR A 5 6.10 10.94 3.52
N SER A 6 5.64 11.98 4.22
CA SER A 6 4.80 13.03 3.63
C SER A 6 5.54 13.80 2.53
N TYR A 7 6.79 14.21 2.77
CA TYR A 7 7.58 14.90 1.76
C TYR A 7 7.88 14.02 0.54
N PHE A 8 8.04 12.73 0.74
CA PHE A 8 8.22 11.80 -0.37
C PHE A 8 7.00 11.76 -1.28
N TYR A 9 5.79 11.74 -0.73
CA TYR A 9 4.56 11.86 -1.53
C TYR A 9 4.44 13.24 -2.18
N PHE A 10 4.77 14.29 -1.47
CA PHE A 10 4.70 15.65 -2.03
C PHE A 10 5.64 15.83 -3.21
N VAL A 11 6.90 15.42 -3.08
CA VAL A 11 7.88 15.57 -4.16
C VAL A 11 7.54 14.70 -5.38
N MET A 12 6.95 13.53 -5.15
CA MET A 12 6.50 12.67 -6.25
C MET A 12 5.28 13.24 -6.99
N ALA A 13 4.38 13.91 -6.28
CA ALA A 13 3.14 14.44 -6.86
C ALA A 13 3.31 15.83 -7.47
N TRP A 14 4.08 16.71 -6.83
CA TRP A 14 4.18 18.14 -7.19
C TRP A 14 5.59 18.62 -7.53
N GLY A 15 6.62 17.81 -7.32
CA GLY A 15 8.01 18.23 -7.52
C GLY A 15 8.47 19.18 -6.43
N GLU A 16 8.78 20.43 -6.77
CA GLU A 16 9.18 21.47 -5.84
C GLU A 16 8.01 21.88 -4.93
N VAL A 17 8.24 21.85 -3.62
CA VAL A 17 7.26 22.26 -2.61
C VAL A 17 7.93 23.07 -1.49
N PRO A 18 7.19 23.90 -0.73
CA PRO A 18 7.73 24.56 0.45
C PRO A 18 8.20 23.53 1.48
N MET A 19 9.42 23.73 2.02
CA MET A 19 10.01 22.81 2.99
C MET A 19 9.86 23.34 4.42
N VAL A 20 8.76 22.96 5.07
CA VAL A 20 8.44 23.37 6.45
C VAL A 20 9.17 22.47 7.44
N VAL A 21 10.28 22.97 8.00
CA VAL A 21 11.11 22.24 8.98
C VAL A 21 11.00 22.80 10.39
N LYS A 22 10.37 23.95 10.56
CA LYS A 22 10.09 24.61 11.84
C LYS A 22 8.60 24.76 12.06
N ASP A 23 8.19 24.86 13.30
CA ASP A 23 6.80 25.07 13.71
C ASP A 23 6.41 26.58 13.63
N GLU A 24 6.66 27.16 12.46
CA GLU A 24 6.35 28.55 12.16
C GLU A 24 5.55 28.61 10.86
N ILE A 25 4.41 29.29 10.88
CA ILE A 25 3.58 29.49 9.72
C ILE A 25 4.16 30.64 8.88
N ASN A 26 4.66 30.33 7.69
CA ASN A 26 5.11 31.32 6.71
C ASN A 26 4.42 31.04 5.37
N TYR A 27 3.42 31.83 5.05
CA TYR A 27 2.66 31.69 3.77
C TYR A 27 3.46 32.10 2.54
N ASN A 28 4.59 32.78 2.71
CA ASN A 28 5.47 33.22 1.62
C ASN A 28 6.77 32.38 1.54
N MET A 29 6.73 31.14 2.07
CA MET A 29 7.88 30.25 2.02
C MET A 29 8.23 29.91 0.56
N PRO A 30 9.49 30.05 0.15
CA PRO A 30 9.91 29.65 -1.19
C PRO A 30 9.81 28.13 -1.37
N LEU A 31 9.67 27.69 -2.62
CA LEU A 31 9.78 26.27 -2.97
C LEU A 31 11.21 25.79 -2.76
N ALA A 32 11.37 24.66 -2.15
CA ALA A 32 12.63 23.93 -2.11
C ALA A 32 12.78 23.10 -3.39
N THR A 33 13.99 22.94 -3.84
CA THR A 33 14.29 22.13 -5.01
C THR A 33 14.11 20.64 -4.72
N VAL A 34 13.81 19.87 -5.75
CA VAL A 34 13.66 18.41 -5.64
C VAL A 34 14.85 17.75 -4.93
N PRO A 35 16.13 18.06 -5.25
CA PRO A 35 17.27 17.52 -4.52
C PRO A 35 17.26 17.83 -3.03
N GLU A 36 17.00 19.08 -2.62
CA GLU A 36 16.95 19.48 -1.22
C GLU A 36 15.87 18.72 -0.44
N ILE A 37 14.71 18.50 -1.05
CA ILE A 37 13.61 17.73 -0.45
C ILE A 37 14.05 16.28 -0.23
N TYR A 38 14.70 15.64 -1.22
CA TYR A 38 15.19 14.27 -1.07
C TYR A 38 16.31 14.16 -0.02
N GLU A 39 17.17 15.18 0.13
CA GLU A 39 18.17 15.22 1.21
C GLU A 39 17.52 15.22 2.59
N LEU A 40 16.47 16.03 2.79
CA LEU A 40 15.67 16.02 4.02
C LEU A 40 15.04 14.64 4.26
N ILE A 41 14.43 14.05 3.25
CA ILE A 41 13.79 12.73 3.34
C ILE A 41 14.79 11.67 3.79
N ILE A 42 15.95 11.60 3.14
CA ILE A 42 17.00 10.63 3.49
C ILE A 42 17.52 10.86 4.90
N SER A 43 17.78 12.10 5.26
CA SER A 43 18.27 12.46 6.60
C SER A 43 17.30 12.02 7.70
N ASP A 44 16.00 12.30 7.51
CA ASP A 44 14.95 11.93 8.43
C ASP A 44 14.77 10.42 8.53
N LEU A 45 14.80 9.71 7.41
CA LEU A 45 14.66 8.25 7.41
C LEU A 45 15.88 7.57 8.05
N LYS A 46 17.09 8.02 7.78
CA LYS A 46 18.29 7.50 8.43
C LYS A 46 18.24 7.71 9.95
N LYS A 47 17.79 8.87 10.40
CA LYS A 47 17.57 9.14 11.82
C LYS A 47 16.48 8.25 12.41
N ALA A 48 15.35 8.13 11.74
CA ALA A 48 14.26 7.27 12.18
C ALA A 48 14.69 5.81 12.30
N GLU A 49 15.50 5.29 11.37
CA GLU A 49 16.03 3.94 11.38
C GLU A 49 16.74 3.59 12.69
N THR A 50 17.44 4.54 13.30
CA THR A 50 18.16 4.35 14.57
C THR A 50 17.29 4.50 15.80
N MET A 51 16.09 5.07 15.68
CA MET A 51 15.24 5.45 16.82
C MET A 51 14.08 4.49 17.05
N VAL A 52 13.61 3.80 16.01
CA VAL A 52 12.44 2.93 16.10
C VAL A 52 12.84 1.47 16.39
N PRO A 53 11.99 0.70 17.11
CA PRO A 53 12.29 -0.68 17.41
C PRO A 53 12.17 -1.58 16.18
N ALA A 54 12.82 -2.75 16.25
CA ALA A 54 12.72 -3.77 15.21
C ALA A 54 11.29 -4.31 15.05
N ASN A 55 10.56 -4.41 16.17
CA ASN A 55 9.16 -4.83 16.21
C ASN A 55 8.47 -4.29 17.48
N TYR A 56 7.16 -4.45 17.55
CA TYR A 56 6.33 -3.98 18.66
C TYR A 56 5.76 -5.12 19.51
N THR A 57 6.53 -6.16 19.72
CA THR A 57 6.12 -7.32 20.52
C THR A 57 6.48 -7.22 22.00
N LYS A 58 7.31 -6.27 22.40
CA LYS A 58 7.80 -6.09 23.79
C LYS A 58 7.45 -4.72 24.35
N GLU A 59 7.21 -4.69 25.67
CA GLU A 59 7.07 -3.44 26.40
C GLU A 59 8.34 -2.57 26.35
N PRO A 60 8.23 -1.24 26.39
CA PRO A 60 6.99 -0.46 26.52
C PRO A 60 6.23 -0.22 25.20
N TYR A 61 6.67 -0.79 24.11
CA TYR A 61 6.15 -0.51 22.76
C TYR A 61 5.19 -1.58 22.24
N ALA A 62 4.81 -2.55 23.07
CA ALA A 62 3.94 -3.65 22.65
C ALA A 62 2.65 -3.14 21.97
N ARG A 63 2.34 -3.75 20.86
CA ARG A 63 1.10 -3.58 20.10
C ARG A 63 0.58 -4.99 19.80
N ASN A 64 -0.69 -5.21 19.82
CA ASN A 64 -1.34 -6.52 19.67
C ASN A 64 -1.01 -7.25 18.33
N GLY A 65 0.27 -7.42 18.06
CA GLY A 65 0.79 -8.08 16.87
C GLY A 65 0.62 -7.27 15.56
N VAL A 66 0.18 -6.03 15.64
CA VAL A 66 -0.26 -5.26 14.48
C VAL A 66 0.82 -4.31 14.00
N ASN A 67 0.99 -4.18 12.70
CA ASN A 67 1.93 -3.28 12.02
C ASN A 67 1.39 -1.86 11.92
N ILE A 68 0.84 -1.33 13.00
CA ILE A 68 0.24 0.00 13.07
C ILE A 68 1.22 1.09 13.50
N ALA A 69 2.44 0.71 13.79
CA ALA A 69 3.48 1.65 14.20
C ALA A 69 4.74 1.45 13.34
N VAL A 70 5.47 2.54 13.16
CA VAL A 70 6.67 2.56 12.32
C VAL A 70 7.77 1.72 12.97
N SER A 71 8.12 0.61 12.35
CA SER A 71 9.21 -0.28 12.76
C SER A 71 10.48 -0.01 11.94
N GLN A 72 11.60 -0.52 12.42
CA GLN A 72 12.88 -0.38 11.71
C GLN A 72 12.82 -0.97 10.29
N GLY A 73 12.14 -2.10 10.11
CA GLY A 73 11.97 -2.72 8.79
C GLY A 73 11.12 -1.85 7.84
N ALA A 74 10.08 -1.18 8.35
CA ALA A 74 9.28 -0.25 7.57
C ALA A 74 10.11 0.98 7.13
N VAL A 75 10.93 1.53 8.03
CA VAL A 75 11.83 2.64 7.68
C VAL A 75 12.83 2.24 6.61
N LYS A 76 13.48 1.08 6.74
CA LYS A 76 14.44 0.57 5.76
C LYS A 76 13.79 0.32 4.40
N ALA A 77 12.60 -0.26 4.37
CA ALA A 77 11.86 -0.48 3.13
C ALA A 77 11.49 0.85 2.45
N THR A 78 11.04 1.85 3.23
CA THR A 78 10.77 3.19 2.72
C THR A 78 12.04 3.83 2.16
N LEU A 79 13.17 3.70 2.85
CA LEU A 79 14.45 4.23 2.37
C LEU A 79 14.91 3.55 1.07
N ALA A 80 14.70 2.23 0.95
CA ALA A 80 14.96 1.52 -0.29
C ALA A 80 14.11 2.07 -1.44
N TYR A 81 12.83 2.34 -1.19
CA TYR A 81 11.93 2.90 -2.18
C TYR A 81 12.33 4.34 -2.57
N VAL A 82 12.72 5.17 -1.62
CA VAL A 82 13.25 6.51 -1.87
C VAL A 82 14.49 6.46 -2.76
N TYR A 83 15.47 5.61 -2.46
CA TYR A 83 16.65 5.44 -3.31
C TYR A 83 16.29 4.96 -4.72
N MET A 84 15.35 4.03 -4.85
CA MET A 84 14.89 3.57 -6.15
C MET A 84 14.24 4.70 -6.97
N ALA A 85 13.43 5.54 -6.33
CA ALA A 85 12.84 6.72 -6.98
C ALA A 85 13.91 7.72 -7.43
N MET A 86 14.93 7.98 -6.61
CA MET A 86 16.04 8.89 -6.96
C MET A 86 16.92 8.36 -8.09
N ALA A 87 17.01 7.04 -8.24
CA ALA A 87 17.77 6.42 -9.32
C ALA A 87 17.16 6.70 -10.70
N GLY A 88 15.82 6.81 -10.76
CA GLY A 88 15.06 7.14 -11.96
C GLY A 88 14.77 8.64 -12.13
N TRP A 89 13.86 8.93 -13.04
CA TRP A 89 13.38 10.29 -13.30
C TRP A 89 12.66 10.86 -12.05
N PRO A 90 12.78 12.17 -11.71
CA PRO A 90 13.50 13.22 -12.44
C PRO A 90 14.98 13.34 -12.10
N LEU A 91 15.46 12.77 -10.99
CA LEU A 91 16.83 12.96 -10.49
C LEU A 91 17.87 12.19 -11.29
N ASN A 92 17.50 11.04 -11.87
CA ASN A 92 18.35 10.19 -12.70
C ASN A 92 19.73 9.87 -12.08
N LYS A 93 19.77 9.57 -10.77
CA LYS A 93 21.01 9.22 -10.06
C LYS A 93 21.60 7.88 -10.50
N GLY A 94 20.85 7.07 -11.25
CA GLY A 94 21.32 5.89 -11.95
C GLY A 94 21.74 4.73 -11.04
N THR A 95 22.72 3.97 -11.51
CA THR A 95 23.09 2.65 -10.95
C THR A 95 23.48 2.71 -9.48
N GLU A 96 24.17 3.73 -9.03
CA GLU A 96 24.58 3.87 -7.63
C GLU A 96 23.37 3.82 -6.69
N TYR A 97 22.32 4.57 -7.02
CA TYR A 97 21.10 4.61 -6.19
C TYR A 97 20.26 3.34 -6.30
N TYR A 98 20.27 2.64 -7.43
CA TYR A 98 19.70 1.30 -7.51
C TYR A 98 20.43 0.30 -6.60
N GLN A 99 21.76 0.41 -6.50
CA GLN A 99 22.54 -0.42 -5.58
C GLN A 99 22.23 -0.09 -4.11
N LEU A 100 22.08 1.18 -3.75
CA LEU A 100 21.67 1.60 -2.40
C LEU A 100 20.25 1.06 -2.07
N ALA A 101 19.33 1.15 -3.01
CA ALA A 101 17.98 0.59 -2.85
C ALA A 101 18.02 -0.92 -2.62
N ALA A 102 18.75 -1.65 -3.45
CA ALA A 102 18.91 -3.10 -3.34
C ALA A 102 19.56 -3.50 -2.01
N ALA A 103 20.58 -2.77 -1.56
CA ALA A 103 21.23 -3.01 -0.28
C ALA A 103 20.28 -2.84 0.90
N LYS A 104 19.47 -1.77 0.93
CA LYS A 104 18.47 -1.55 1.98
C LYS A 104 17.36 -2.57 1.96
N ALA A 105 16.85 -2.94 0.80
CA ALA A 105 15.86 -4.01 0.66
C ALA A 105 16.42 -5.35 1.17
N LYS A 106 17.68 -5.66 0.84
CA LYS A 106 18.36 -6.85 1.31
C LYS A 106 18.50 -6.91 2.83
N GLU A 107 18.77 -5.79 3.49
CA GLU A 107 18.81 -5.72 4.96
C GLU A 107 17.47 -6.18 5.58
N VAL A 108 16.33 -5.76 5.02
CA VAL A 108 15.00 -6.18 5.49
C VAL A 108 14.78 -7.67 5.28
N ILE A 109 15.12 -8.17 4.09
CA ILE A 109 14.97 -9.60 3.75
C ILE A 109 15.84 -10.48 4.67
N ASP A 110 17.10 -10.11 4.85
CA ASP A 110 18.04 -10.88 5.66
C ASP A 110 17.65 -10.87 7.16
N ALA A 111 17.19 -9.72 7.66
CA ALA A 111 16.71 -9.61 9.04
C ALA A 111 15.41 -10.42 9.27
N SER A 112 14.53 -10.47 8.27
CA SER A 112 13.32 -11.29 8.30
C SER A 112 13.67 -12.78 8.28
N LYS A 113 14.59 -13.21 7.43
CA LYS A 113 15.08 -14.61 7.40
C LYS A 113 15.73 -15.04 8.72
N LYS A 114 16.38 -14.12 9.43
CA LYS A 114 16.98 -14.36 10.76
C LYS A 114 15.96 -14.30 11.90
N GLY A 115 14.71 -13.96 11.63
CA GLY A 115 13.68 -13.81 12.66
C GLY A 115 13.78 -12.50 13.48
N THR A 116 14.65 -11.56 13.10
CA THR A 116 14.71 -10.23 13.73
C THR A 116 13.45 -9.43 13.42
N TYR A 117 12.97 -9.50 12.18
CA TYR A 117 11.68 -9.02 11.77
C TYR A 117 10.71 -10.19 11.57
N TYR A 118 9.41 -9.93 11.71
CA TYR A 118 8.38 -10.97 11.56
C TYR A 118 7.85 -11.10 10.12
N TYR A 119 8.37 -10.29 9.19
CA TYR A 119 7.90 -10.25 7.81
C TYR A 119 8.15 -11.56 7.08
N LYS A 120 7.16 -12.01 6.37
CA LYS A 120 7.25 -13.19 5.49
C LYS A 120 6.14 -13.10 4.42
N LEU A 121 6.37 -13.71 3.27
CA LEU A 121 5.33 -13.90 2.28
C LEU A 121 4.36 -14.98 2.76
N LEU A 122 3.09 -14.77 2.51
CA LEU A 122 2.05 -15.76 2.75
C LEU A 122 2.09 -16.84 1.65
N PRO A 123 1.76 -18.10 1.98
CA PRO A 123 1.82 -19.19 1.01
C PRO A 123 0.83 -19.04 -0.15
N ASP A 124 -0.31 -18.43 0.08
CA ASP A 124 -1.33 -18.17 -0.92
C ASP A 124 -1.61 -16.67 -1.01
N TYR A 125 -1.58 -16.14 -2.22
CA TYR A 125 -1.84 -14.73 -2.50
C TYR A 125 -3.24 -14.28 -2.03
N LYS A 126 -4.24 -15.16 -2.04
CA LYS A 126 -5.57 -14.86 -1.52
C LYS A 126 -5.57 -14.47 -0.05
N GLN A 127 -4.64 -15.02 0.73
CA GLN A 127 -4.56 -14.74 2.17
C GLN A 127 -4.17 -13.30 2.47
N VAL A 128 -3.46 -12.62 1.56
CA VAL A 128 -3.05 -11.22 1.77
C VAL A 128 -4.23 -10.31 2.08
N TYR A 129 -5.38 -10.58 1.47
CA TYR A 129 -6.60 -9.79 1.61
C TYR A 129 -7.70 -10.50 2.42
N SER A 130 -7.37 -11.60 3.07
CA SER A 130 -8.35 -12.35 3.88
C SER A 130 -8.59 -11.68 5.23
N MET A 131 -9.78 -11.85 5.78
CA MET A 131 -10.15 -11.37 7.11
C MET A 131 -9.27 -11.97 8.22
N GLU A 132 -8.76 -13.18 8.02
CA GLU A 132 -7.85 -13.86 8.93
C GLU A 132 -6.58 -13.03 9.19
N TYR A 133 -6.02 -12.43 8.13
CA TYR A 133 -4.80 -11.63 8.19
C TYR A 133 -5.04 -10.13 8.28
N ASN A 134 -6.28 -9.68 8.45
CA ASN A 134 -6.60 -8.25 8.47
C ASN A 134 -5.80 -7.47 9.55
N LYS A 135 -5.56 -8.06 10.72
CA LYS A 135 -4.85 -7.40 11.83
C LYS A 135 -3.39 -7.79 11.99
N ASN A 136 -2.98 -8.94 11.47
CA ASN A 136 -1.66 -9.53 11.69
C ASN A 136 -1.02 -10.02 10.39
N ASN A 137 -1.20 -9.28 9.30
CA ASN A 137 -0.64 -9.66 8.01
C ASN A 137 0.89 -9.54 8.03
N PRO A 138 1.62 -10.66 7.89
CA PRO A 138 3.07 -10.63 7.92
C PRO A 138 3.71 -10.03 6.66
N GLU A 139 2.95 -9.80 5.59
CA GLU A 139 3.42 -9.10 4.40
C GLU A 139 3.35 -7.58 4.54
N VAL A 140 2.55 -7.06 5.49
CA VAL A 140 2.39 -5.63 5.71
C VAL A 140 3.50 -5.10 6.60
N LEU A 141 4.34 -4.24 6.05
CA LEU A 141 5.42 -3.58 6.78
C LEU A 141 4.92 -2.46 7.69
N LEU A 142 3.96 -1.69 7.22
CA LEU A 142 3.25 -0.65 7.94
C LEU A 142 1.86 -0.51 7.33
N GLY A 143 0.83 -0.57 8.14
CA GLY A 143 -0.57 -0.45 7.72
C GLY A 143 -1.31 0.65 8.45
N VAL A 144 -2.31 1.21 7.81
CA VAL A 144 -3.32 2.04 8.43
C VAL A 144 -4.55 1.18 8.66
N TYR A 145 -4.94 1.05 9.90
CA TYR A 145 -6.08 0.23 10.31
C TYR A 145 -7.25 1.11 10.72
N TYR A 146 -8.40 0.85 10.15
CA TYR A 146 -9.64 1.57 10.43
C TYR A 146 -10.40 0.86 11.54
N ASN A 147 -10.97 1.65 12.46
CA ASN A 147 -11.79 1.12 13.55
C ASN A 147 -13.26 1.47 13.33
N LEU A 148 -14.07 0.46 13.04
CA LEU A 148 -15.51 0.61 12.80
C LEU A 148 -16.32 1.09 14.02
N GLY A 149 -15.70 1.13 15.21
CA GLY A 149 -16.40 1.47 16.46
C GLY A 149 -16.57 2.97 16.75
N ILE A 150 -15.95 3.84 15.97
CA ILE A 150 -15.91 5.28 16.29
C ILE A 150 -16.78 6.09 15.34
N ASP A 151 -16.75 5.79 14.05
CA ASP A 151 -17.53 6.51 13.03
C ASP A 151 -17.78 5.60 11.82
N ALA A 152 -18.98 5.68 11.26
CA ALA A 152 -19.34 4.95 10.02
C ALA A 152 -18.48 5.38 8.81
N LEU A 153 -17.83 6.53 8.88
CA LEU A 153 -16.95 7.06 7.83
C LEU A 153 -15.50 6.54 7.91
N THR A 154 -15.16 5.75 8.93
CA THR A 154 -13.81 5.20 9.11
C THR A 154 -13.57 3.89 8.38
N ASN A 155 -14.25 3.64 7.28
CA ASN A 155 -13.99 2.50 6.43
C ASN A 155 -12.78 2.73 5.53
N ALA A 156 -12.00 1.68 5.32
CA ALA A 156 -11.06 1.68 4.20
C ALA A 156 -11.85 1.86 2.89
N PRO A 157 -11.36 2.62 1.91
CA PRO A 157 -12.04 2.87 0.64
C PRO A 157 -12.11 1.63 -0.27
N LEU A 158 -12.09 0.44 0.31
CA LEU A 158 -12.20 -0.84 -0.41
C LEU A 158 -13.61 -1.08 -0.95
N ALA A 159 -14.63 -0.40 -0.40
CA ALA A 159 -16.00 -0.51 -0.90
C ALA A 159 -16.12 -0.04 -2.36
N ASP A 160 -15.28 0.92 -2.78
CA ASP A 160 -15.26 1.44 -4.14
C ASP A 160 -14.73 0.41 -5.15
N PHE A 161 -13.89 -0.53 -4.68
CA PHE A 161 -13.28 -1.58 -5.49
C PHE A 161 -14.08 -2.88 -5.50
N LEU A 162 -15.13 -2.98 -4.67
CA LEU A 162 -15.98 -4.16 -4.65
C LEU A 162 -17.11 -4.02 -5.66
N ALA A 163 -17.54 -5.15 -6.21
CA ALA A 163 -18.69 -5.18 -7.08
C ALA A 163 -19.93 -4.57 -6.41
N ASP A 164 -20.79 -3.93 -7.19
CA ASP A 164 -22.05 -3.33 -6.74
C ASP A 164 -22.88 -4.33 -5.91
N TYR A 165 -23.65 -3.81 -4.96
CA TYR A 165 -24.61 -4.59 -4.17
C TYR A 165 -25.57 -5.40 -5.02
N ALA A 166 -25.93 -4.92 -6.19
CA ALA A 166 -26.81 -5.62 -7.12
C ALA A 166 -26.21 -6.96 -7.59
N TYR A 167 -24.89 -7.09 -7.56
CA TYR A 167 -24.15 -8.28 -7.97
C TYR A 167 -23.58 -9.09 -6.80
N GLY A 168 -24.08 -8.82 -5.59
CA GLY A 168 -23.65 -9.55 -4.39
C GLY A 168 -22.25 -9.19 -3.89
N GLY A 169 -21.63 -8.13 -4.43
CA GLY A 169 -20.29 -7.73 -4.04
C GLY A 169 -20.22 -6.90 -2.76
N GLY A 170 -21.30 -6.23 -2.42
CA GLY A 170 -21.38 -5.38 -1.22
C GLY A 170 -20.64 -4.05 -1.33
N GLY A 171 -20.27 -3.64 -2.52
CA GLY A 171 -19.57 -2.38 -2.82
C GLY A 171 -20.36 -1.43 -3.71
N TRP A 172 -19.71 -0.37 -4.15
CA TRP A 172 -20.31 0.68 -4.98
C TRP A 172 -20.11 0.42 -6.48
N GLY A 173 -19.17 -0.44 -6.86
CA GLY A 173 -18.87 -0.76 -8.26
C GLY A 173 -18.22 0.37 -9.05
N ASP A 174 -17.58 1.31 -8.37
CA ASP A 174 -16.97 2.49 -9.00
C ASP A 174 -15.68 2.16 -9.73
N THR A 175 -15.04 1.06 -9.37
CA THR A 175 -13.77 0.62 -9.99
C THR A 175 -13.92 -0.80 -10.53
N ASN A 176 -13.58 -0.95 -11.78
CA ASN A 176 -13.72 -2.21 -12.49
C ASN A 176 -12.40 -2.62 -13.16
N GLY A 177 -12.18 -3.93 -13.28
CA GLY A 177 -11.03 -4.46 -14.00
C GLY A 177 -11.13 -4.22 -15.51
N GLU A 178 -10.03 -3.87 -16.15
CA GLU A 178 -10.00 -3.74 -17.61
C GLU A 178 -10.02 -5.13 -18.24
N ILE A 179 -10.94 -5.36 -19.17
CA ILE A 179 -11.24 -6.69 -19.75
C ILE A 179 -10.05 -7.27 -20.49
N LYS A 180 -9.40 -6.46 -21.32
CA LYS A 180 -8.23 -6.93 -22.09
C LYS A 180 -7.08 -7.30 -21.16
N PHE A 181 -6.84 -6.49 -20.13
CA PHE A 181 -5.82 -6.79 -19.12
C PHE A 181 -6.11 -8.10 -18.39
N TRP A 182 -7.38 -8.38 -18.07
CA TRP A 182 -7.76 -9.65 -17.47
C TRP A 182 -7.50 -10.85 -18.39
N TYR A 183 -7.79 -10.73 -19.69
CA TYR A 183 -7.47 -11.80 -20.64
C TYR A 183 -5.96 -12.04 -20.77
N ASP A 184 -5.18 -10.97 -20.84
CA ASP A 184 -3.73 -11.00 -21.00
C ASP A 184 -3.00 -11.38 -19.70
N PHE A 185 -3.65 -11.24 -18.54
CA PHE A 185 -3.03 -11.55 -17.26
C PHE A 185 -2.68 -13.04 -17.18
N PRO A 186 -1.43 -13.39 -16.80
CA PRO A 186 -1.00 -14.78 -16.70
C PRO A 186 -1.90 -15.60 -15.77
N LYS A 187 -2.25 -16.82 -16.17
CA LYS A 187 -3.00 -17.76 -15.34
C LYS A 187 -2.22 -18.10 -14.07
N GLY A 188 -2.91 -18.22 -12.94
CA GLY A 188 -2.32 -18.62 -11.68
C GLY A 188 -3.05 -18.00 -10.48
N SER A 189 -2.59 -18.34 -9.29
CA SER A 189 -3.22 -17.94 -8.02
C SER A 189 -3.40 -16.43 -7.87
N ARG A 190 -2.49 -15.62 -8.42
CA ARG A 190 -2.61 -14.16 -8.42
C ARG A 190 -3.79 -13.69 -9.28
N LYS A 191 -3.98 -14.23 -10.49
CA LYS A 191 -5.13 -13.91 -11.34
C LYS A 191 -6.42 -14.28 -10.63
N ASP A 192 -6.49 -15.50 -10.11
CA ASP A 192 -7.67 -16.04 -9.43
C ASP A 192 -8.03 -15.31 -8.13
N ALA A 193 -7.06 -14.63 -7.52
CA ALA A 193 -7.26 -13.86 -6.31
C ALA A 193 -7.54 -12.37 -6.55
N SER A 194 -7.10 -11.84 -7.70
CA SER A 194 -7.24 -10.42 -8.03
C SER A 194 -8.56 -10.10 -8.75
N TYR A 195 -9.19 -11.10 -9.34
CA TYR A 195 -10.38 -10.92 -10.16
C TYR A 195 -11.49 -11.88 -9.75
N PHE A 196 -12.73 -11.43 -9.83
CA PHE A 196 -13.91 -12.23 -9.55
C PHE A 196 -14.79 -12.34 -10.79
N PRO A 197 -14.47 -13.28 -11.71
CA PRO A 197 -15.15 -13.41 -13.01
C PRO A 197 -16.56 -14.01 -12.92
N LYS A 198 -17.02 -14.32 -11.72
CA LYS A 198 -18.35 -14.85 -11.45
C LYS A 198 -19.11 -13.90 -10.54
N ILE A 199 -20.37 -13.70 -10.79
CA ILE A 199 -21.25 -12.84 -10.01
C ILE A 199 -22.42 -13.65 -9.44
N ILE A 200 -22.93 -13.18 -8.30
CA ILE A 200 -24.21 -13.63 -7.74
C ILE A 200 -25.10 -12.40 -7.65
N LEU A 201 -26.25 -12.46 -8.26
CA LEU A 201 -27.22 -11.38 -8.15
C LEU A 201 -27.88 -11.37 -6.78
N LYS A 202 -28.29 -10.18 -6.33
CA LYS A 202 -29.06 -10.02 -5.10
C LYS A 202 -30.31 -10.89 -5.18
N ASN A 203 -30.55 -11.74 -4.18
CA ASN A 203 -31.61 -12.71 -4.08
C ASN A 203 -31.48 -13.96 -4.96
N GLU A 204 -30.35 -14.19 -5.59
CA GLU A 204 -30.04 -15.44 -6.26
C GLU A 204 -28.96 -16.23 -5.53
N THR A 205 -28.89 -17.52 -5.80
CA THR A 205 -27.81 -18.40 -5.33
C THR A 205 -26.95 -18.91 -6.47
N LYS A 206 -27.34 -18.61 -7.72
CA LYS A 206 -26.66 -19.11 -8.91
C LYS A 206 -25.46 -18.18 -9.24
N LEU A 207 -24.27 -18.79 -9.35
CA LEU A 207 -23.09 -18.15 -9.94
C LEU A 207 -23.31 -18.00 -11.45
N ARG A 208 -23.11 -16.78 -11.96
CA ARG A 208 -23.14 -16.43 -13.38
C ARG A 208 -21.79 -15.92 -13.82
N ASP A 209 -21.49 -16.02 -15.09
CA ASP A 209 -20.37 -15.30 -15.65
C ASP A 209 -20.64 -13.80 -15.70
N TRP A 210 -19.62 -12.97 -15.54
CA TRP A 210 -19.76 -11.51 -15.46
C TRP A 210 -20.41 -10.86 -16.68
N TRP A 211 -20.41 -11.53 -17.84
CA TRP A 211 -21.08 -11.07 -19.07
C TRP A 211 -22.54 -11.52 -19.19
N GLU A 212 -23.01 -12.37 -18.29
CA GLU A 212 -24.41 -12.84 -18.25
C GLU A 212 -25.28 -11.87 -17.44
N ASP A 213 -25.38 -10.60 -17.87
CA ASP A 213 -26.28 -9.66 -17.21
C ASP A 213 -27.76 -10.06 -17.51
N PRO A 214 -28.56 -10.37 -16.49
CA PRO A 214 -29.93 -10.75 -16.68
C PRO A 214 -30.91 -9.57 -16.89
N ASN A 215 -30.40 -8.31 -16.85
CA ASN A 215 -31.23 -7.14 -17.06
C ASN A 215 -31.11 -6.59 -18.48
N PRO A 216 -31.92 -7.06 -19.45
CA PRO A 216 -31.82 -6.64 -20.84
C PRO A 216 -32.25 -5.18 -21.07
N GLU A 217 -33.00 -4.57 -20.11
CA GLU A 217 -33.48 -3.19 -20.25
C GLU A 217 -32.47 -2.14 -19.78
N ALA A 218 -31.56 -2.53 -18.93
CA ALA A 218 -30.46 -1.69 -18.49
C ALA A 218 -29.18 -2.53 -18.45
N PRO A 219 -28.61 -2.87 -19.61
CA PRO A 219 -27.36 -3.62 -19.64
C PRO A 219 -26.29 -2.79 -18.94
N ARG A 220 -26.11 -3.02 -17.67
CA ARG A 220 -24.92 -2.58 -16.97
C ARG A 220 -23.81 -3.48 -17.49
N VAL A 221 -22.85 -2.89 -18.11
CA VAL A 221 -21.59 -3.57 -18.35
C VAL A 221 -21.08 -3.93 -16.95
N VAL A 222 -21.36 -5.13 -16.51
CA VAL A 222 -20.74 -5.68 -15.31
C VAL A 222 -19.31 -5.86 -15.66
N VAL A 223 -18.61 -4.86 -15.37
CA VAL A 223 -17.24 -4.91 -15.63
C VAL A 223 -16.62 -5.48 -14.43
N ALA A 224 -16.25 -6.55 -14.56
CA ALA A 224 -15.02 -6.91 -14.02
C ALA A 224 -14.77 -8.15 -13.86
N PRO A 225 -13.77 -8.65 -14.11
CA PRO A 225 -13.27 -9.49 -13.05
C PRO A 225 -12.73 -8.67 -11.89
#